data_c17253fb7134b027ee0831b810ae2dde
#
_entry.id   c17253fb7134b027ee0831b810ae2dde
#
_cell.length_a   1.000
_cell.length_b   1.000
_cell.length_c   1.000
_cell.angle_alpha   90.00
_cell.angle_beta   90.00
_cell.angle_gamma   90.00
#
_symmetry.space_group_name_H-M   'P 1'
#
loop_
_entity.id
_entity.type
_entity.pdbx_description
1 polymer ?
#
loop_
_entity_poly.entity_id
_entity_poly.type
_entity_poly.pdbx_seq_one_letter_code
_entity_poly.pdbx_strand_id
1 'polypeptide(L)'
;HGEMSDEDMNELYNHNKIKAMVSLTKGEGFGRPLLEFSLTKKPIIATNWSGHIDFLNKEFTTLLPGKLHNLDDSSVVENMLMKEFQWFGVDSQSAYTSLRDMFSNYNDYKEKGIRQAFYSKSKFNFQIMVEQLKEYTNQYIPDFPKPIKLKLPNLKKISLPKIKEKANVEG
;
A
#
# COMPACT_ATOMS: atom_id res chain seq x y z
N HIS A 1 17.03 15.37 9.19
CA HIS A 1 17.16 13.95 9.56
C HIS A 1 16.25 13.67 10.74
N GLY A 2 15.45 12.64 10.70
CA GLY A 2 14.57 12.22 11.76
C GLY A 2 13.26 11.68 11.24
N GLU A 3 12.38 11.33 12.14
CA GLU A 3 11.03 10.92 11.86
C GLU A 3 10.18 12.18 11.63
N MET A 4 9.29 12.14 10.64
CA MET A 4 8.31 13.16 10.34
C MET A 4 6.91 12.59 10.59
N SER A 5 6.05 13.38 11.22
CA SER A 5 4.65 13.00 11.35
C SER A 5 3.91 13.05 10.00
N ASP A 6 2.73 12.47 9.94
CA ASP A 6 1.88 12.55 8.73
C ASP A 6 1.50 14.01 8.41
N GLU A 7 1.33 14.85 9.43
CA GLU A 7 1.06 16.28 9.30
C GLU A 7 2.27 17.01 8.71
N ASP A 8 3.49 16.74 9.19
CA ASP A 8 4.72 17.33 8.68
C ASP A 8 4.96 16.92 7.22
N MET A 9 4.71 15.66 6.88
CA MET A 9 4.81 15.17 5.49
C MET A 9 3.79 15.84 4.58
N ASN A 10 2.56 16.02 5.05
CA ASN A 10 1.53 16.71 4.29
C ASN A 10 1.89 18.19 4.07
N GLU A 11 2.41 18.88 5.10
CA GLU A 11 2.89 20.24 4.98
C GLU A 11 4.06 20.34 4.00
N LEU A 12 5.03 19.43 4.08
CA LEU A 12 6.15 19.36 3.14
C LEU A 12 5.66 19.22 1.70
N TYR A 13 4.80 18.24 1.43
CA TYR A 13 4.30 17.99 0.07
C TYR A 13 3.51 19.19 -0.48
N ASN A 14 2.77 19.90 0.36
CA ASN A 14 1.99 21.06 -0.04
C ASN A 14 2.79 22.36 -0.03
N HIS A 15 4.00 22.38 0.52
CA HIS A 15 4.81 23.59 0.63
C HIS A 15 4.99 24.27 -0.73
N ASN A 16 4.89 25.61 -0.75
CA ASN A 16 4.88 26.41 -1.99
C ASN A 16 6.20 26.37 -2.78
N LYS A 17 7.32 26.08 -2.12
CA LYS A 17 8.65 25.90 -2.76
C LYS A 17 8.82 24.50 -3.40
N ILE A 18 8.04 23.52 -2.97
CA ILE A 18 8.03 22.19 -3.58
C ILE A 18 7.17 22.25 -4.84
N LYS A 19 7.77 22.09 -6.00
CA LYS A 19 7.08 22.25 -7.29
C LYS A 19 6.72 20.93 -7.94
N ALA A 20 7.51 19.90 -7.73
CA ALA A 20 7.34 18.58 -8.34
C ALA A 20 7.92 17.48 -7.44
N MET A 21 7.53 16.25 -7.70
CA MET A 21 8.19 15.07 -7.16
C MET A 21 8.92 14.32 -8.27
N VAL A 22 10.15 13.90 -7.98
CA VAL A 22 10.96 13.09 -8.89
C VAL A 22 11.35 11.82 -8.16
N SER A 23 11.01 10.68 -8.73
CA SER A 23 11.35 9.36 -8.18
C SER A 23 12.05 8.51 -9.25
N LEU A 24 13.33 8.26 -9.06
CA LEU A 24 14.15 7.42 -9.94
C LEU A 24 14.45 6.08 -9.26
N THR A 25 13.49 5.55 -8.56
CA THR A 25 13.64 4.30 -7.81
C THR A 25 13.88 3.11 -8.73
N LYS A 26 14.64 2.16 -8.25
CA LYS A 26 14.95 0.90 -8.96
C LYS A 26 13.79 -0.10 -8.92
N GLY A 27 12.85 0.11 -8.02
CA GLY A 27 11.61 -0.65 -7.83
C GLY A 27 10.86 -0.15 -6.59
N GLU A 28 9.55 -0.25 -6.65
CA GLU A 28 8.64 0.12 -5.56
C GLU A 28 7.62 -0.99 -5.37
N GLY A 29 7.34 -1.39 -4.15
CA GLY A 29 6.25 -2.33 -3.90
C GLY A 29 4.91 -1.76 -4.32
N PHE A 30 4.58 -0.57 -3.83
CA PHE A 30 3.40 0.19 -4.20
C PHE A 30 3.73 1.65 -4.54
N GLY A 31 4.63 2.27 -3.76
CA GLY A 31 5.00 3.69 -3.94
C GLY A 31 4.05 4.65 -3.23
N ARG A 32 3.69 4.37 -1.97
CA ARG A 32 2.79 5.21 -1.17
C ARG A 32 3.14 6.70 -1.20
N PRO A 33 4.41 7.13 -1.07
CA PRO A 33 4.77 8.54 -1.15
C PRO A 33 4.39 9.21 -2.48
N LEU A 34 4.48 8.46 -3.60
CA LEU A 34 4.06 8.96 -4.91
C LEU A 34 2.54 9.12 -5.01
N LEU A 35 1.77 8.18 -4.44
CA LEU A 35 0.31 8.31 -4.40
C LEU A 35 -0.10 9.51 -3.55
N GLU A 36 0.45 9.67 -2.35
CA GLU A 36 0.19 10.79 -1.46
C GLU A 36 0.53 12.12 -2.13
N PHE A 37 1.73 12.22 -2.74
CA PHE A 37 2.13 13.43 -3.45
C PHE A 37 1.23 13.74 -4.65
N SER A 38 0.71 12.73 -5.34
CA SER A 38 -0.19 12.92 -6.48
C SER A 38 -1.43 13.74 -6.14
N LEU A 39 -1.89 13.68 -4.87
CA LEU A 39 -3.06 14.43 -4.39
C LEU A 39 -2.80 15.95 -4.25
N THR A 40 -1.54 16.38 -4.26
CA THR A 40 -1.15 17.80 -4.14
C THR A 40 -1.37 18.62 -5.41
N LYS A 41 -1.79 17.98 -6.50
CA LYS A 41 -1.97 18.61 -7.83
C LYS A 41 -0.66 19.14 -8.44
N LYS A 42 0.48 18.65 -7.96
CA LYS A 42 1.80 18.99 -8.49
C LYS A 42 2.29 17.89 -9.43
N PRO A 43 3.14 18.22 -10.41
CA PRO A 43 3.63 17.25 -11.38
C PRO A 43 4.55 16.20 -10.75
N ILE A 44 4.54 15.01 -11.35
CA ILE A 44 5.38 13.88 -10.97
C ILE A 44 6.18 13.41 -12.18
N ILE A 45 7.47 13.16 -11.97
CA ILE A 45 8.34 12.36 -12.85
C ILE A 45 8.71 11.10 -12.08
N ALA A 46 8.46 9.93 -12.65
CA ALA A 46 8.80 8.66 -12.02
C ALA A 46 9.29 7.64 -13.06
N THR A 47 9.91 6.56 -12.61
CA THR A 47 10.29 5.45 -13.48
C THR A 47 9.05 4.73 -14.03
N ASN A 48 9.09 4.27 -15.27
CA ASN A 48 8.01 3.47 -15.87
C ASN A 48 8.14 1.99 -15.50
N TRP A 49 8.19 1.70 -14.20
CA TRP A 49 8.42 0.34 -13.70
C TRP A 49 7.90 0.18 -12.28
N SER A 50 7.34 -1.01 -11.97
CA SER A 50 6.98 -1.43 -10.62
C SER A 50 5.64 -0.84 -10.12
N GLY A 51 5.32 -0.99 -8.83
CA GLY A 51 3.96 -0.82 -8.28
C GLY A 51 3.31 0.54 -8.47
N HIS A 52 4.07 1.61 -8.59
CA HIS A 52 3.49 2.95 -8.75
C HIS A 52 2.87 3.21 -10.14
N ILE A 53 3.16 2.40 -11.15
CA ILE A 53 2.51 2.53 -12.46
C ILE A 53 1.02 2.15 -12.42
N ASP A 54 0.55 1.46 -11.37
CA ASP A 54 -0.85 1.12 -11.19
C ASP A 54 -1.73 2.35 -10.96
N PHE A 55 -1.17 3.39 -10.35
CA PHE A 55 -1.91 4.62 -10.04
C PHE A 55 -1.36 5.88 -10.73
N LEU A 56 -0.15 5.86 -11.26
CA LEU A 56 0.37 6.98 -12.06
C LEU A 56 -0.05 6.81 -13.53
N ASN A 57 -1.04 7.59 -13.96
CA ASN A 57 -1.51 7.54 -15.33
C ASN A 57 -0.49 8.17 -16.28
N LYS A 58 -0.09 7.42 -17.31
CA LYS A 58 0.89 7.87 -18.32
C LYS A 58 0.50 9.14 -19.10
N GLU A 59 -0.79 9.48 -19.12
CA GLU A 59 -1.26 10.72 -19.76
C GLU A 59 -1.07 11.94 -18.86
N PHE A 60 -1.01 11.73 -17.54
CA PHE A 60 -0.99 12.79 -16.54
C PHE A 60 0.33 12.88 -15.76
N THR A 61 1.20 11.90 -15.93
CA THR A 61 2.52 11.85 -15.29
C THR A 61 3.61 11.57 -16.32
N THR A 62 4.83 11.99 -16.02
CA THR A 62 5.98 11.67 -16.86
C THR A 62 6.63 10.39 -16.37
N LEU A 63 6.37 9.30 -17.08
CA LEU A 63 6.95 8.00 -16.79
C LEU A 63 8.20 7.79 -17.65
N LEU A 64 9.36 7.70 -17.00
CA LEU A 64 10.66 7.62 -17.64
C LEU A 64 10.96 6.20 -18.13
N PRO A 65 11.41 6.04 -19.37
CA PRO A 65 11.83 4.75 -19.90
C PRO A 65 13.14 4.28 -19.23
N GLY A 66 13.38 2.99 -19.31
CA GLY A 66 14.59 2.36 -18.80
C GLY A 66 14.61 0.87 -19.10
N LYS A 67 15.52 0.15 -18.46
CA LYS A 67 15.71 -1.29 -18.64
C LYS A 67 16.00 -1.98 -17.31
N LEU A 68 15.67 -3.26 -17.23
CA LEU A 68 16.12 -4.11 -16.14
C LEU A 68 17.59 -4.46 -16.32
N HIS A 69 18.36 -4.34 -15.26
CA HIS A 69 19.76 -4.70 -15.18
C HIS A 69 19.97 -5.69 -14.03
N ASN A 70 20.86 -6.65 -14.22
CA ASN A 70 21.31 -7.49 -13.12
C ASN A 70 22.00 -6.63 -12.04
N LEU A 71 22.00 -7.11 -10.83
CA LEU A 71 22.74 -6.47 -9.74
C LEU A 71 24.24 -6.55 -10.02
N ASP A 72 24.96 -5.45 -9.75
CA ASP A 72 26.40 -5.49 -9.66
C ASP A 72 26.84 -6.34 -8.47
N ASP A 73 27.95 -7.07 -8.59
CA ASP A 73 28.47 -7.95 -7.54
C ASP A 73 28.70 -7.16 -6.21
N SER A 74 29.03 -5.88 -6.29
CA SER A 74 29.20 -4.98 -5.13
C SER A 74 27.88 -4.64 -4.41
N SER A 75 26.74 -4.89 -5.04
CA SER A 75 25.40 -4.62 -4.49
C SER A 75 24.72 -5.85 -3.95
N VAL A 76 25.33 -7.03 -4.13
CA VAL A 76 24.81 -8.30 -3.61
C VAL A 76 24.95 -8.33 -2.09
N VAL A 77 23.85 -8.62 -1.39
CA VAL A 77 23.81 -8.81 0.06
C VAL A 77 23.21 -10.18 0.33
N GLU A 78 23.99 -11.04 0.97
CA GLU A 78 23.57 -12.41 1.26
C GLU A 78 22.21 -12.43 2.00
N ASN A 79 21.29 -13.28 1.54
CA ASN A 79 19.93 -13.43 2.05
C ASN A 79 19.00 -12.20 1.93
N MET A 80 19.45 -11.12 1.27
CA MET A 80 18.63 -9.93 1.02
C MET A 80 18.56 -9.53 -0.46
N LEU A 81 19.71 -9.35 -1.10
CA LEU A 81 19.81 -8.97 -2.50
C LEU A 81 20.66 -10.01 -3.24
N MET A 82 20.00 -11.00 -3.78
CA MET A 82 20.67 -12.11 -4.50
C MET A 82 21.09 -11.66 -5.90
N LYS A 83 22.12 -12.30 -6.44
CA LYS A 83 22.71 -11.97 -7.75
C LYS A 83 21.72 -12.10 -8.92
N GLU A 84 20.73 -12.96 -8.76
CA GLU A 84 19.67 -13.22 -9.75
C GLU A 84 18.63 -12.10 -9.81
N PHE A 85 18.60 -11.21 -8.83
CA PHE A 85 17.66 -10.10 -8.82
C PHE A 85 18.05 -9.04 -9.86
N GLN A 86 17.04 -8.34 -10.29
CA GLN A 86 17.19 -7.25 -11.23
C GLN A 86 16.57 -5.97 -10.65
N TRP A 87 17.13 -4.86 -11.01
CA TRP A 87 16.56 -3.55 -10.74
C TRP A 87 16.40 -2.73 -12.01
N PHE A 88 15.49 -1.79 -11.97
CA PHE A 88 15.24 -0.92 -13.09
C PHE A 88 16.23 0.25 -13.13
N GLY A 89 16.95 0.38 -14.23
CA GLY A 89 17.81 1.53 -14.51
C GLY A 89 17.11 2.48 -15.48
N VAL A 90 16.87 3.71 -15.01
CA VAL A 90 16.25 4.75 -15.84
C VAL A 90 17.22 5.20 -16.94
N ASP A 91 16.68 5.56 -18.09
CA ASP A 91 17.43 6.25 -19.13
C ASP A 91 17.80 7.68 -18.68
N SER A 92 19.08 7.92 -18.43
CA SER A 92 19.57 9.19 -17.89
C SER A 92 19.32 10.38 -18.81
N GLN A 93 19.36 10.17 -20.13
CA GLN A 93 19.10 11.23 -21.10
C GLN A 93 17.62 11.63 -21.09
N SER A 94 16.72 10.65 -21.02
CA SER A 94 15.29 10.90 -20.89
C SER A 94 14.95 11.60 -19.57
N ALA A 95 15.60 11.21 -18.46
CA ALA A 95 15.44 11.88 -17.18
C ALA A 95 15.86 13.35 -17.23
N TYR A 96 17.06 13.60 -17.78
CA TYR A 96 17.57 14.96 -17.93
C TYR A 96 16.66 15.83 -18.81
N THR A 97 16.25 15.30 -19.97
CA THR A 97 15.39 16.04 -20.91
C THR A 97 14.02 16.35 -20.28
N SER A 98 13.42 15.37 -19.60
CA SER A 98 12.12 15.56 -18.94
C SER A 98 12.17 16.58 -17.79
N LEU A 99 13.25 16.58 -17.01
CA LEU A 99 13.47 17.58 -15.95
C LEU A 99 13.61 19.00 -16.53
N ARG A 100 14.39 19.16 -17.59
CA ARG A 100 14.53 20.46 -18.26
C ARG A 100 13.24 20.93 -18.89
N ASP A 101 12.51 20.04 -19.55
CA ASP A 101 11.24 20.37 -20.17
C ASP A 101 10.21 20.78 -19.13
N MET A 102 10.09 20.03 -18.01
CA MET A 102 9.22 20.41 -16.90
C MET A 102 9.60 21.78 -16.33
N PHE A 103 10.87 22.09 -16.18
CA PHE A 103 11.31 23.39 -15.69
C PHE A 103 10.89 24.54 -16.64
N SER A 104 11.04 24.32 -17.95
CA SER A 104 10.72 25.34 -18.97
C SER A 104 9.22 25.51 -19.21
N ASN A 105 8.45 24.42 -19.11
CA ASN A 105 7.02 24.33 -19.44
C ASN A 105 6.17 23.97 -18.21
N TYR A 106 6.53 24.47 -17.03
CA TYR A 106 5.95 24.04 -15.74
C TYR A 106 4.42 24.08 -15.72
N ASN A 107 3.79 25.05 -16.35
CA ASN A 107 2.32 25.18 -16.33
C ASN A 107 1.62 23.98 -17.00
N ASP A 108 2.15 23.44 -18.10
CA ASP A 108 1.60 22.27 -18.78
C ASP A 108 1.71 21.02 -17.90
N TYR A 109 2.83 20.89 -17.20
CA TYR A 109 3.03 19.79 -16.24
C TYR A 109 2.13 19.94 -15.01
N LYS A 110 1.88 21.17 -14.57
CA LYS A 110 0.94 21.43 -13.46
C LYS A 110 -0.49 21.06 -13.81
N GLU A 111 -0.94 21.34 -15.05
CA GLU A 111 -2.26 20.88 -15.50
C GLU A 111 -2.38 19.36 -15.51
N LYS A 112 -1.34 18.67 -15.97
CA LYS A 112 -1.26 17.20 -15.87
C LYS A 112 -1.31 16.73 -14.42
N GLY A 113 -0.58 17.37 -13.51
CA GLY A 113 -0.62 17.07 -12.08
C GLY A 113 -2.02 17.24 -11.46
N ILE A 114 -2.77 18.25 -11.88
CA ILE A 114 -4.17 18.42 -11.48
C ILE A 114 -5.03 17.24 -11.94
N ARG A 115 -4.88 16.82 -13.19
CA ARG A 115 -5.62 15.65 -13.74
C ARG A 115 -5.23 14.36 -13.00
N GLN A 116 -3.95 14.18 -12.71
CA GLN A 116 -3.47 13.04 -11.92
C GLN A 116 -4.10 13.03 -10.53
N ALA A 117 -4.21 14.18 -9.85
CA ALA A 117 -4.83 14.26 -8.54
C ALA A 117 -6.30 13.82 -8.56
N PHE A 118 -7.07 14.26 -9.56
CA PHE A 118 -8.45 13.82 -9.74
C PHE A 118 -8.54 12.32 -10.03
N TYR A 119 -7.66 11.79 -10.88
CA TYR A 119 -7.59 10.37 -11.18
C TYR A 119 -7.28 9.55 -9.92
N SER A 120 -6.23 9.90 -9.18
CA SER A 120 -5.87 9.23 -7.93
C SER A 120 -7.01 9.25 -6.92
N LYS A 121 -7.62 10.42 -6.70
CA LYS A 121 -8.73 10.58 -5.76
C LYS A 121 -9.96 9.75 -6.16
N SER A 122 -10.23 9.62 -7.45
CA SER A 122 -11.40 8.88 -7.94
C SER A 122 -11.23 7.37 -7.95
N LYS A 123 -9.99 6.86 -8.01
CA LYS A 123 -9.69 5.43 -8.16
C LYS A 123 -9.09 4.79 -6.92
N PHE A 124 -8.33 5.56 -6.13
CA PHE A 124 -7.55 5.07 -5.00
C PHE A 124 -8.00 5.73 -3.70
N ASN A 125 -9.24 5.49 -3.30
CA ASN A 125 -9.78 5.95 -2.03
C ASN A 125 -10.33 4.77 -1.22
N PHE A 126 -10.55 5.02 0.07
CA PHE A 126 -10.98 3.98 1.01
C PHE A 126 -12.29 3.30 0.58
N GLN A 127 -13.26 4.07 0.06
CA GLN A 127 -14.55 3.53 -0.36
C GLN A 127 -14.40 2.54 -1.52
N ILE A 128 -13.64 2.91 -2.55
CA ILE A 128 -13.35 2.03 -3.70
C ILE A 128 -12.63 0.76 -3.23
N MET A 129 -11.64 0.90 -2.33
CA MET A 129 -10.92 -0.26 -1.78
C MET A 129 -11.87 -1.21 -1.05
N VAL A 130 -12.79 -0.68 -0.23
CA VAL A 130 -13.79 -1.48 0.48
C VAL A 130 -14.74 -2.21 -0.49
N GLU A 131 -15.17 -1.54 -1.55
CA GLU A 131 -16.04 -2.13 -2.56
C GLU A 131 -15.34 -3.27 -3.31
N GLN A 132 -14.10 -3.05 -3.77
CA GLN A 132 -13.29 -4.08 -4.41
C GLN A 132 -13.02 -5.28 -3.48
N LEU A 133 -12.68 -5.01 -2.21
CA LEU A 133 -12.46 -6.08 -1.23
C LEU A 133 -13.74 -6.90 -1.00
N LYS A 134 -14.90 -6.27 -0.92
CA LYS A 134 -16.20 -6.97 -0.80
C LYS A 134 -16.47 -7.83 -2.04
N GLU A 135 -16.21 -7.31 -3.22
CA GLU A 135 -16.38 -8.06 -4.47
C GLU A 135 -15.49 -9.30 -4.50
N TYR A 136 -14.20 -9.16 -4.20
CA TYR A 136 -13.26 -10.28 -4.15
C TYR A 136 -13.62 -11.29 -3.06
N THR A 137 -14.03 -10.82 -1.88
CA THR A 137 -14.48 -11.72 -0.79
C THR A 137 -15.69 -12.54 -1.22
N ASN A 138 -16.67 -11.91 -1.84
CA ASN A 138 -17.87 -12.61 -2.31
C ASN A 138 -17.57 -13.61 -3.45
N GLN A 139 -16.58 -13.31 -4.29
CA GLN A 139 -16.21 -14.15 -5.43
C GLN A 139 -15.35 -15.35 -5.03
N TYR A 140 -14.43 -15.18 -4.09
CA TYR A 140 -13.37 -16.18 -3.84
C TYR A 140 -13.45 -16.85 -2.46
N ILE A 141 -14.19 -16.29 -1.51
CA ILE A 141 -14.35 -16.93 -0.19
C ILE A 141 -15.61 -17.78 -0.20
N PRO A 142 -15.51 -19.10 0.02
CA PRO A 142 -16.67 -19.97 0.11
C PRO A 142 -17.53 -19.61 1.33
N ASP A 143 -18.83 -19.86 1.22
CA ASP A 143 -19.74 -19.75 2.36
C ASP A 143 -19.31 -20.69 3.49
N PHE A 144 -18.95 -20.13 4.62
CA PHE A 144 -18.66 -20.93 5.80
C PHE A 144 -19.95 -21.48 6.41
N PRO A 145 -19.96 -22.75 6.87
CA PRO A 145 -21.10 -23.31 7.54
C PRO A 145 -21.43 -22.45 8.79
N LYS A 146 -22.69 -22.06 8.91
CA LYS A 146 -23.14 -21.29 10.08
C LYS A 146 -22.90 -22.11 11.35
N PRO A 147 -22.38 -21.50 12.42
CA PRO A 147 -22.14 -22.22 13.67
C PRO A 147 -23.45 -22.84 14.16
N ILE A 148 -23.49 -24.18 14.31
CA ILE A 148 -24.60 -24.90 14.84
C ILE A 148 -24.66 -24.58 16.33
N LYS A 149 -25.73 -23.93 16.81
CA LYS A 149 -25.97 -23.79 18.23
C LYS A 149 -26.25 -25.16 18.82
N LEU A 150 -25.25 -25.77 19.43
CA LEU A 150 -25.44 -27.02 20.20
C LEU A 150 -26.40 -26.75 21.34
N LYS A 151 -27.59 -27.33 21.29
CA LYS A 151 -28.45 -27.40 22.44
C LYS A 151 -27.91 -28.51 23.35
N LEU A 152 -27.19 -28.13 24.37
CA LEU A 152 -26.76 -29.09 25.38
C LEU A 152 -28.01 -29.72 26.03
N PRO A 153 -28.08 -31.05 26.18
CA PRO A 153 -29.16 -31.68 26.88
C PRO A 153 -29.20 -31.17 28.33
N ASN A 154 -30.41 -30.86 28.82
CA ASN A 154 -30.60 -30.50 30.22
C ASN A 154 -30.19 -31.70 31.08
N LEU A 155 -29.03 -31.61 31.71
CA LEU A 155 -28.61 -32.60 32.70
C LEU A 155 -29.61 -32.58 33.86
N LYS A 156 -30.29 -33.72 34.10
CA LYS A 156 -31.11 -33.89 35.29
C LYS A 156 -30.20 -33.71 36.50
N LYS A 157 -30.60 -32.83 37.42
CA LYS A 157 -29.90 -32.67 38.69
C LYS A 157 -29.89 -34.05 39.39
N ILE A 158 -28.72 -34.64 39.54
CA ILE A 158 -28.55 -35.84 40.35
C ILE A 158 -28.66 -35.42 41.81
N SER A 159 -29.74 -35.85 42.46
CA SER A 159 -29.84 -35.69 43.90
C SER A 159 -28.98 -36.76 44.58
N LEU A 160 -27.95 -36.33 45.27
CA LEU A 160 -27.14 -37.24 46.09
C LEU A 160 -27.95 -37.78 47.23
N PRO A 161 -27.87 -39.10 47.56
CA PRO A 161 -28.52 -39.67 48.70
C PRO A 161 -28.04 -39.03 50.01
N LYS A 162 -28.97 -38.65 50.89
CA LYS A 162 -28.61 -38.10 52.22
C LYS A 162 -27.82 -39.15 52.99
N ILE A 163 -26.61 -38.80 53.42
CA ILE A 163 -25.81 -39.62 54.34
C ILE A 163 -26.57 -39.71 55.65
N LYS A 164 -26.97 -40.92 56.09
CA LYS A 164 -27.55 -41.11 57.44
C LYS A 164 -26.39 -40.93 58.43
N GLU A 165 -26.54 -39.97 59.32
CA GLU A 165 -25.65 -39.86 60.48
C GLU A 165 -25.69 -41.15 61.28
N LYS A 166 -24.55 -41.74 61.60
CA LYS A 166 -24.43 -42.85 62.49
C LYS A 166 -24.78 -42.38 63.87
N ALA A 167 -25.80 -43.02 64.48
CA ALA A 167 -26.15 -42.82 65.90
C ALA A 167 -24.92 -43.13 66.78
N ASN A 168 -24.57 -42.17 67.63
CA ASN A 168 -23.58 -42.41 68.68
C ASN A 168 -24.02 -43.55 69.53
N VAL A 169 -23.23 -44.59 69.61
CA VAL A 169 -23.32 -45.64 70.60
C VAL A 169 -22.49 -45.18 71.78
N GLU A 170 -23.17 -44.69 72.82
CA GLU A 170 -22.57 -44.57 74.15
C GLU A 170 -22.40 -45.95 74.74
N GLY A 171 -21.22 -46.22 75.29
CA GLY A 171 -20.89 -47.43 76.06
C GLY A 171 -19.47 -47.31 76.60
#